data_9572af548c503b7765b5a25597c711a3
#
_entry.id   9572af548c503b7765b5a25597c711a3
#
_cell.length_a   1.000
_cell.length_b   1.000
_cell.length_c   1.000
_cell.angle_alpha   90.00
_cell.angle_beta   90.00
_cell.angle_gamma   90.00
#
_symmetry.space_group_name_H-M   'P 1'
#
loop_
_entity.id
_entity.type
_entity.pdbx_description
1 polymer ?
#
loop_
_entity_poly.entity_id
_entity_poly.type
_entity_poly.pdbx_seq_one_letter_code
_entity_poly.pdbx_strand_id
1 'polypeptide(L)'
;MLCEDTAGMVMQMSIRTYSELITIPTFEERYKYLRLGGKVGEETFGFDRYLNQIFYKSDEWLEVRDFVIVRDLGCDLGCKDRKIPEGVPILVHHMNPVTKKDILERSKWLLDPEYMISTIKRTHDAIHYGDDSLIFTMSIERSMNDTCPWKQR
;
A
#
# COMPACT_ATOMS: atom_id res chain seq x y z
N MET A 1 2.58 44.09 -20.30
CA MET A 1 1.93 42.85 -20.74
C MET A 1 2.63 41.71 -20.04
N LEU A 2 2.10 41.34 -18.89
CA LEU A 2 2.66 40.25 -18.08
C LEU A 2 1.93 38.98 -18.50
N CYS A 3 2.65 38.08 -19.14
CA CYS A 3 2.20 36.70 -19.29
C CYS A 3 2.24 36.08 -17.90
N GLU A 4 1.08 35.84 -17.35
CA GLU A 4 0.96 34.99 -16.17
C GLU A 4 1.38 33.58 -16.58
N ASP A 5 2.57 33.21 -16.14
CA ASP A 5 3.00 31.84 -16.10
C ASP A 5 2.04 31.11 -15.17
N THR A 6 1.09 30.41 -15.74
CA THR A 6 0.45 29.30 -15.07
C THR A 6 1.55 28.26 -14.85
N ALA A 7 2.31 28.44 -13.80
CA ALA A 7 3.18 27.44 -13.27
C ALA A 7 2.30 26.21 -12.99
N GLY A 8 2.34 25.26 -13.91
CA GLY A 8 1.74 23.95 -13.70
C GLY A 8 2.31 23.46 -12.39
N MET A 9 1.43 23.30 -11.42
CA MET A 9 1.72 22.72 -10.13
C MET A 9 2.11 21.27 -10.42
N VAL A 10 3.39 21.05 -10.72
CA VAL A 10 3.96 19.71 -10.71
C VAL A 10 3.81 19.26 -9.27
N MET A 11 2.80 18.44 -9.01
CA MET A 11 2.70 17.72 -7.76
C MET A 11 3.98 16.89 -7.68
N GLN A 12 4.92 17.43 -6.98
CA GLN A 12 6.11 16.71 -6.57
C GLN A 12 5.57 15.57 -5.70
N MET A 13 5.47 14.38 -6.29
CA MET A 13 5.08 13.19 -5.56
C MET A 13 6.13 12.99 -4.49
N SER A 14 5.80 13.37 -3.26
CA SER A 14 6.68 13.15 -2.13
C SER A 14 6.93 11.65 -1.99
N ILE A 15 8.18 11.29 -1.77
CA ILE A 15 8.57 9.91 -1.53
C ILE A 15 7.93 9.45 -0.23
N ARG A 16 7.22 8.33 -0.27
CA ARG A 16 6.57 7.74 0.89
C ARG A 16 7.54 6.83 1.61
N THR A 17 7.61 6.97 2.93
CA THR A 17 8.50 6.19 3.79
C THR A 17 7.76 5.57 4.98
N TYR A 18 8.28 4.44 5.46
CA TYR A 18 7.78 3.80 6.67
C TYR A 18 7.89 4.72 7.89
N SER A 19 9.03 5.41 8.03
CA SER A 19 9.29 6.31 9.17
C SER A 19 8.28 7.45 9.25
N GLU A 20 7.81 7.97 8.13
CA GLU A 20 6.76 8.99 8.09
C GLU A 20 5.39 8.36 8.37
N LEU A 21 5.09 7.21 7.75
CA LEU A 21 3.79 6.56 7.89
C LEU A 21 3.44 6.24 9.34
N ILE A 22 4.39 5.71 10.10
CA ILE A 22 4.14 5.31 11.50
C ILE A 22 3.84 6.49 12.42
N THR A 23 4.20 7.71 12.03
CA THR A 23 3.88 8.93 12.78
C THR A 23 2.45 9.39 12.56
N ILE A 24 1.78 8.90 11.54
CA ILE A 24 0.42 9.30 11.19
C ILE A 24 -0.58 8.56 12.10
N PRO A 25 -1.34 9.28 12.94
CA PRO A 25 -2.11 8.64 14.00
C PRO A 25 -3.46 8.07 13.56
N THR A 26 -4.04 8.59 12.47
CA THR A 26 -5.36 8.17 12.02
C THR A 26 -5.31 7.35 10.73
N PHE A 27 -6.28 6.49 10.60
CA PHE A 27 -6.46 5.65 9.43
C PHE A 27 -6.72 6.47 8.15
N GLU A 28 -7.56 7.49 8.25
CA GLU A 28 -7.93 8.35 7.12
C GLU A 28 -6.72 9.13 6.59
N GLU A 29 -5.85 9.60 7.49
CA GLU A 29 -4.63 10.31 7.11
C GLU A 29 -3.60 9.36 6.52
N ARG A 30 -3.46 8.14 7.06
CA ARG A 30 -2.61 7.11 6.44
C ARG A 30 -3.08 6.75 5.03
N TYR A 31 -4.36 6.58 4.84
CA TYR A 31 -4.93 6.31 3.52
C TYR A 31 -4.64 7.46 2.53
N LYS A 32 -4.83 8.70 2.94
CA LYS A 32 -4.49 9.87 2.11
C LYS A 32 -3.01 9.91 1.75
N TYR A 33 -2.15 9.55 2.68
CA TYR A 33 -0.70 9.48 2.46
C TYR A 33 -0.33 8.39 1.47
N LEU A 34 -0.93 7.22 1.58
CA LEU A 34 -0.60 6.04 0.77
C LEU A 34 -1.27 6.03 -0.60
N ARG A 35 -2.43 6.66 -0.72
CA ARG A 35 -3.28 6.61 -1.90
C ARG A 35 -2.51 6.93 -3.18
N LEU A 36 -2.62 6.03 -4.15
CA LEU A 36 -2.12 6.17 -5.50
C LEU A 36 -3.29 6.51 -6.43
N GLY A 37 -3.07 7.37 -7.41
CA GLY A 37 -4.15 7.93 -8.25
C GLY A 37 -4.70 7.00 -9.35
N GLY A 38 -4.76 5.69 -9.14
CA GLY A 38 -5.36 4.73 -10.08
C GLY A 38 -4.59 4.46 -11.39
N LYS A 39 -3.48 5.17 -11.63
CA LYS A 39 -2.63 5.00 -12.83
C LYS A 39 -1.45 4.06 -12.61
N VAL A 40 -1.35 3.48 -11.44
CA VAL A 40 -0.25 2.58 -11.09
C VAL A 40 -0.63 1.20 -11.53
N GLY A 41 0.05 0.67 -12.52
CA GLY A 41 -0.10 -0.73 -12.92
C GLY A 41 -0.39 -0.97 -14.38
N GLU A 42 -0.73 0.03 -15.17
CA GLU A 42 -0.92 -0.20 -16.61
C GLU A 42 0.39 -0.64 -17.29
N GLU A 43 1.53 -0.12 -16.83
CA GLU A 43 2.84 -0.52 -17.36
C GLU A 43 3.42 -1.79 -16.74
N THR A 44 3.05 -2.12 -15.51
CA THR A 44 3.61 -3.27 -14.78
C THR A 44 2.80 -4.56 -14.90
N PHE A 45 1.51 -4.49 -15.20
CA PHE A 45 0.64 -5.67 -15.23
C PHE A 45 0.53 -6.39 -16.57
N GLY A 46 0.90 -5.78 -17.70
CA GLY A 46 0.72 -6.38 -19.01
C GLY A 46 1.96 -7.07 -19.56
N PHE A 47 2.96 -6.30 -19.93
CA PHE A 47 4.13 -6.76 -20.66
C PHE A 47 5.26 -7.32 -19.78
N ASP A 48 5.31 -6.95 -18.51
CA ASP A 48 6.44 -7.26 -17.62
C ASP A 48 6.12 -8.28 -16.53
N ARG A 49 5.05 -9.04 -16.72
CA ARG A 49 4.67 -10.11 -15.78
C ARG A 49 5.80 -11.08 -15.49
N TYR A 50 6.59 -11.39 -16.51
CA TYR A 50 7.73 -12.29 -16.40
C TYR A 50 8.84 -11.70 -15.49
N LEU A 51 9.19 -10.44 -15.68
CA LEU A 51 10.18 -9.75 -14.86
C LEU A 51 9.72 -9.63 -13.41
N ASN A 52 8.45 -9.29 -13.21
CA ASN A 52 7.83 -9.25 -11.91
C ASN A 52 7.88 -10.62 -11.20
N GLN A 53 7.58 -11.69 -11.92
CA GLN A 53 7.62 -13.04 -11.36
C GLN A 53 9.04 -13.46 -10.95
N ILE A 54 10.06 -13.12 -11.75
CA ILE A 54 11.46 -13.40 -11.40
C ILE A 54 11.84 -12.63 -10.14
N PHE A 55 11.51 -11.34 -10.07
CA PHE A 55 11.83 -10.50 -8.92
C PHE A 55 11.17 -11.03 -7.64
N TYR A 56 9.85 -11.27 -7.67
CA TYR A 56 9.10 -11.71 -6.49
C TYR A 56 9.37 -13.15 -6.05
N LYS A 57 10.12 -13.90 -6.84
CA LYS A 57 10.65 -15.24 -6.47
C LYS A 57 12.11 -15.22 -6.07
N SER A 58 12.78 -14.08 -6.16
CA SER A 58 14.19 -13.96 -5.78
C SER A 58 14.38 -14.11 -4.26
N ASP A 59 15.52 -14.68 -3.86
CA ASP A 59 15.85 -14.84 -2.45
C ASP A 59 15.96 -13.49 -1.75
N GLU A 60 16.53 -12.48 -2.41
CA GLU A 60 16.64 -11.12 -1.87
C GLU A 60 15.27 -10.53 -1.56
N TRP A 61 14.30 -10.73 -2.45
CA TRP A 61 12.93 -10.26 -2.19
C TRP A 61 12.30 -11.00 -1.01
N LEU A 62 12.45 -12.31 -0.93
CA LEU A 62 11.87 -13.11 0.14
C LEU A 62 12.44 -12.71 1.50
N GLU A 63 13.73 -12.45 1.60
CA GLU A 63 14.37 -11.96 2.82
C GLU A 63 13.82 -10.59 3.26
N VAL A 64 13.72 -9.65 2.33
CA VAL A 64 13.17 -8.30 2.61
C VAL A 64 11.69 -8.40 2.99
N ARG A 65 10.93 -9.21 2.28
CA ARG A 65 9.51 -9.46 2.58
C ARG A 65 9.33 -9.97 4.01
N ASP A 66 10.09 -10.97 4.40
CA ASP A 66 10.01 -11.55 5.74
C ASP A 66 10.43 -10.53 6.81
N PHE A 67 11.46 -9.76 6.54
CA PHE A 67 11.86 -8.66 7.42
C PHE A 67 10.74 -7.65 7.64
N VAL A 68 10.07 -7.21 6.57
CA VAL A 68 8.96 -6.23 6.66
C VAL A 68 7.79 -6.80 7.48
N ILE A 69 7.42 -8.05 7.24
CA ILE A 69 6.34 -8.71 7.99
C ILE A 69 6.66 -8.78 9.49
N VAL A 70 7.89 -9.14 9.84
CA VAL A 70 8.33 -9.20 11.24
C VAL A 70 8.39 -7.81 11.87
N ARG A 71 8.94 -6.81 11.18
CA ARG A 71 8.98 -5.42 11.64
C ARG A 71 7.58 -4.89 11.93
N ASP A 72 6.64 -5.18 11.06
CA ASP A 72 5.26 -4.71 11.15
C ASP A 72 4.41 -5.56 12.11
N LEU A 73 5.02 -6.56 12.75
CA LEU A 73 4.39 -7.47 13.73
C LEU A 73 3.16 -8.21 13.17
N GLY A 74 3.14 -8.48 11.87
CA GLY A 74 2.00 -9.09 11.20
C GLY A 74 0.75 -8.21 11.19
N CYS A 75 0.92 -6.89 11.29
CA CYS A 75 -0.15 -5.92 11.25
C CYS A 75 -0.30 -5.30 9.86
N ASP A 76 -1.51 -4.86 9.54
CA ASP A 76 -1.79 -4.04 8.37
C ASP A 76 -1.53 -2.57 8.70
N LEU A 77 -0.40 -2.05 8.26
CA LEU A 77 -0.01 -0.65 8.55
C LEU A 77 -0.84 0.37 7.76
N GLY A 78 -1.46 -0.04 6.66
CA GLY A 78 -2.39 0.82 5.92
C GLY A 78 -3.70 1.02 6.66
N CYS A 79 -4.04 0.11 7.58
CA CYS A 79 -5.22 0.16 8.45
C CYS A 79 -4.86 0.41 9.92
N LYS A 80 -3.97 1.33 10.19
CA LYS A 80 -3.58 1.73 11.54
C LYS A 80 -3.18 0.55 12.43
N ASP A 81 -2.20 -0.22 11.97
CA ASP A 81 -1.59 -1.32 12.74
C ASP A 81 -2.59 -2.40 13.17
N ARG A 82 -3.62 -2.62 12.37
CA ARG A 82 -4.59 -3.68 12.60
C ARG A 82 -3.93 -5.04 12.40
N LYS A 83 -3.97 -5.89 13.43
CA LYS A 83 -3.43 -7.23 13.34
C LYS A 83 -4.15 -8.03 12.25
N ILE A 84 -3.38 -8.64 11.37
CA ILE A 84 -3.89 -9.52 10.32
C ILE A 84 -4.25 -10.87 10.96
N PRO A 85 -5.50 -11.36 10.79
CA PRO A 85 -5.90 -12.63 11.32
C PRO A 85 -5.09 -13.79 10.76
N GLU A 86 -4.93 -14.85 11.55
CA GLU A 86 -4.32 -16.09 11.07
C GLU A 86 -5.09 -16.64 9.86
N GLY A 87 -4.34 -17.14 8.87
CA GLY A 87 -4.90 -17.63 7.62
C GLY A 87 -5.20 -16.58 6.55
N VAL A 88 -5.11 -15.29 6.89
CA VAL A 88 -5.22 -14.21 5.90
C VAL A 88 -3.84 -13.94 5.31
N PRO A 89 -3.67 -13.98 3.97
CA PRO A 89 -2.40 -13.69 3.34
C PRO A 89 -1.92 -12.28 3.62
N ILE A 90 -0.64 -12.15 3.97
CA ILE A 90 0.02 -10.86 4.16
C ILE A 90 0.71 -10.48 2.86
N LEU A 91 0.41 -9.29 2.35
CA LEU A 91 1.05 -8.70 1.19
C LEU A 91 2.03 -7.62 1.65
N VAL A 92 3.22 -7.60 1.09
CA VAL A 92 4.14 -6.49 1.26
C VAL A 92 3.96 -5.52 0.09
N HIS A 93 3.57 -4.31 0.43
CA HIS A 93 3.24 -3.24 -0.50
C HIS A 93 4.40 -2.25 -0.63
N HIS A 94 4.82 -1.99 -1.86
CA HIS A 94 5.71 -0.87 -2.16
C HIS A 94 4.90 0.43 -2.14
N MET A 95 5.22 1.32 -1.22
CA MET A 95 4.48 2.59 -1.05
C MET A 95 4.67 3.56 -2.20
N ASN A 96 5.79 3.44 -2.91
CA ASN A 96 6.08 4.25 -4.09
C ASN A 96 5.91 3.40 -5.36
N PRO A 97 5.44 3.99 -6.47
CA PRO A 97 5.28 3.26 -7.72
C PRO A 97 6.59 2.62 -8.18
N VAL A 98 6.54 1.34 -8.51
CA VAL A 98 7.67 0.58 -9.04
C VAL A 98 7.55 0.51 -10.56
N THR A 99 8.59 0.91 -11.25
CA THR A 99 8.66 0.87 -12.71
C THR A 99 9.47 -0.34 -13.18
N LYS A 100 9.34 -0.67 -14.48
CA LYS A 100 10.18 -1.67 -15.13
C LYS A 100 11.67 -1.38 -14.97
N LYS A 101 12.04 -0.10 -15.09
CA LYS A 101 13.42 0.35 -14.90
C LYS A 101 13.95 0.02 -13.51
N ASP A 102 13.12 0.22 -12.48
CA ASP A 102 13.48 -0.12 -11.10
C ASP A 102 13.79 -1.61 -10.94
N ILE A 103 13.02 -2.46 -11.59
CA ILE A 103 13.24 -3.92 -11.55
C ILE A 103 14.53 -4.31 -12.28
N LEU A 104 14.77 -3.74 -13.46
CA LEU A 104 15.96 -4.05 -14.26
C LEU A 104 17.24 -3.54 -13.62
N GLU A 105 17.22 -2.35 -13.03
CA GLU A 105 18.36 -1.71 -12.38
C GLU A 105 18.52 -2.10 -10.91
N ARG A 106 17.61 -2.91 -10.35
CA ARG A 106 17.54 -3.26 -8.93
C ARG A 106 17.66 -2.02 -8.03
N SER A 107 16.78 -1.05 -8.26
CA SER A 107 16.81 0.22 -7.53
C SER A 107 16.57 -0.01 -6.02
N LYS A 108 17.06 0.93 -5.20
CA LYS A 108 16.85 0.89 -3.74
C LYS A 108 15.38 0.79 -3.32
N TRP A 109 14.47 1.30 -4.15
CA TRP A 109 13.03 1.26 -3.88
C TRP A 109 12.46 -0.14 -3.77
N LEU A 110 13.09 -1.12 -4.43
CA LEU A 110 12.59 -2.50 -4.49
C LEU A 110 12.95 -3.33 -3.26
N LEU A 111 14.08 -3.07 -2.64
CA LEU A 111 14.67 -3.93 -1.63
C LEU A 111 14.93 -3.23 -0.29
N ASP A 112 14.66 -1.93 -0.19
CA ASP A 112 14.78 -1.20 1.06
C ASP A 112 13.45 -1.25 1.83
N PRO A 113 13.43 -1.84 3.04
CA PRO A 113 12.23 -1.93 3.87
C PRO A 113 11.59 -0.59 4.22
N GLU A 114 12.34 0.52 4.16
CA GLU A 114 11.83 1.87 4.43
C GLU A 114 10.73 2.28 3.45
N TYR A 115 10.66 1.66 2.29
CA TYR A 115 9.68 1.96 1.25
C TYR A 115 8.55 0.95 1.14
N MET A 116 8.44 0.06 2.12
CA MET A 116 7.47 -1.03 2.11
C MET A 116 6.72 -1.15 3.42
N ILE A 117 5.50 -1.67 3.33
CA ILE A 117 4.65 -1.99 4.50
C ILE A 117 3.91 -3.30 4.28
N SER A 118 3.54 -3.95 5.38
CA SER A 118 2.64 -5.09 5.35
C SER A 118 1.19 -4.63 5.24
N THR A 119 0.42 -5.29 4.40
CA THR A 119 -1.02 -5.05 4.19
C THR A 119 -1.77 -6.35 3.94
N ILE A 120 -3.09 -6.31 4.06
CA ILE A 120 -3.96 -7.32 3.46
C ILE A 120 -4.34 -6.90 2.04
N LYS A 121 -4.80 -7.87 1.24
CA LYS A 121 -5.20 -7.61 -0.16
C LYS A 121 -6.19 -6.46 -0.30
N ARG A 122 -7.17 -6.39 0.58
CA ARG A 122 -8.20 -5.35 0.55
C ARG A 122 -7.63 -3.94 0.72
N THR A 123 -6.74 -3.76 1.69
CA THR A 123 -6.05 -2.49 1.91
C THR A 123 -5.12 -2.16 0.75
N HIS A 124 -4.39 -3.14 0.25
CA HIS A 124 -3.54 -3.01 -0.91
C HIS A 124 -4.32 -2.54 -2.15
N ASP A 125 -5.44 -3.17 -2.44
CA ASP A 125 -6.29 -2.81 -3.57
C ASP A 125 -6.89 -1.41 -3.41
N ALA A 126 -7.34 -1.05 -2.20
CA ALA A 126 -7.84 0.28 -1.90
C ALA A 126 -6.80 1.38 -2.16
N ILE A 127 -5.56 1.14 -1.77
CA ILE A 127 -4.45 2.07 -2.02
C ILE A 127 -4.20 2.23 -3.52
N HIS A 128 -4.11 1.12 -4.25
CA HIS A 128 -3.81 1.14 -5.67
C HIS A 128 -4.92 1.77 -6.52
N TYR A 129 -6.16 1.44 -6.24
CA TYR A 129 -7.30 1.94 -7.01
C TYR A 129 -7.86 3.27 -6.50
N GLY A 130 -7.38 3.74 -5.34
CA GLY A 130 -7.89 4.94 -4.71
C GLY A 130 -9.35 4.82 -4.25
N ASP A 131 -9.82 3.60 -4.00
CA ASP A 131 -11.18 3.29 -3.56
C ASP A 131 -11.22 3.03 -2.05
N ASP A 132 -11.57 4.05 -1.30
CA ASP A 132 -11.68 3.98 0.15
C ASP A 132 -12.87 3.17 0.65
N SER A 133 -13.87 2.93 -0.19
CA SER A 133 -15.03 2.11 0.17
C SER A 133 -14.64 0.69 0.54
N LEU A 134 -13.56 0.17 -0.05
CA LEU A 134 -13.01 -1.14 0.27
C LEU A 134 -12.49 -1.23 1.72
N ILE A 135 -12.12 -0.11 2.30
CA ILE A 135 -11.59 -0.03 3.65
C ILE A 135 -12.68 0.28 4.67
N PHE A 136 -13.52 1.27 4.39
CA PHE A 136 -14.54 1.77 5.33
C PHE A 136 -15.69 0.78 5.60
N THR A 137 -15.89 -0.20 4.74
CA THR A 137 -16.89 -1.26 4.98
C THR A 137 -16.50 -2.23 6.10
N MET A 138 -15.33 -2.10 6.72
CA MET A 138 -14.81 -3.07 7.68
C MET A 138 -15.03 -2.75 9.14
N SER A 139 -15.45 -1.57 9.51
CA SER A 139 -15.65 -1.23 10.93
C SER A 139 -17.05 -0.70 11.19
N ILE A 140 -17.99 -1.62 11.21
CA ILE A 140 -19.18 -1.41 12.04
C ILE A 140 -18.75 -1.91 13.44
N GLU A 141 -18.47 -0.97 14.34
CA GLU A 141 -18.41 -1.30 15.76
C GLU A 141 -19.76 -1.87 16.16
N ARG A 142 -19.76 -3.18 16.44
CA ARG A 142 -20.97 -3.82 16.94
C ARG A 142 -21.12 -3.43 18.40
N SER A 143 -22.25 -2.81 18.71
CA SER A 143 -22.65 -2.66 20.11
C SER A 143 -22.89 -4.02 20.74
N MET A 144 -22.67 -4.16 22.04
CA MET A 144 -22.86 -5.43 22.78
C MET A 144 -24.31 -6.01 22.67
N ASN A 145 -25.23 -5.24 22.11
CA ASN A 145 -26.63 -5.64 21.92
C ASN A 145 -27.00 -5.92 20.46
N ASP A 146 -26.03 -6.03 19.57
CA ASP A 146 -26.28 -6.34 18.17
C ASP A 146 -26.50 -7.84 18.01
N THR A 147 -27.76 -8.25 18.04
CA THR A 147 -28.17 -9.66 18.19
C THR A 147 -28.18 -10.45 16.91
N CYS A 148 -27.99 -9.87 15.72
CA CYS A 148 -28.01 -10.69 14.49
C CYS A 148 -27.42 -9.97 13.26
N PRO A 149 -26.26 -10.44 12.72
CA PRO A 149 -25.64 -9.80 11.55
C PRO A 149 -26.37 -10.01 10.23
N TRP A 150 -27.35 -10.94 10.17
CA TRP A 150 -28.14 -11.27 8.98
C TRP A 150 -29.57 -10.77 9.01
N LYS A 151 -30.01 -10.14 10.06
CA LYS A 151 -31.28 -9.40 10.03
C LYS A 151 -31.03 -8.04 9.40
N GLN A 152 -30.98 -8.00 8.09
CA GLN A 152 -31.27 -6.79 7.36
C GLN A 152 -32.78 -6.55 7.43
N ARG A 153 -33.11 -5.42 7.99
CA ARG A 153 -34.50 -4.93 7.87
C ARG A 153 -34.62 -4.11 6.60
#